data_3eb735f5a3e3957915fa910e11eacf1b
#
_entry.id   3eb735f5a3e3957915fa910e11eacf1b
#
_cell.length_a   1.000
_cell.length_b   1.000
_cell.length_c   1.000
_cell.angle_alpha   90.00
_cell.angle_beta   90.00
_cell.angle_gamma   90.00
#
_symmetry.space_group_name_H-M   'P 1'
#
loop_
_entity.id
_entity.type
_entity.pdbx_description
1 polymer ?
#
loop_
_entity_poly.entity_id
_entity_poly.type
_entity_poly.pdbx_seq_one_letter_code
_entity_poly.pdbx_strand_id
1 'polypeptide(L)'
;MHTNRTDLVEDLNRLMAEEAEASLRYLQMRFRLRGRGRRTAEKFFEGALKETLEHAEAIGKQIRALGHVPALRIDLTLNADPMHPEEALAEALEVEQQALDAYKEVLPRVADHPVLEEFIRKQIEVETEHIQEIVRVARTAAPLKLVARPVL
;
A
#
# COMPACT_ATOMS: atom_id res chain seq x y z
N MET A 1 -7.03 -20.06 18.89
CA MET A 1 -6.42 -20.83 17.78
C MET A 1 -4.99 -20.37 17.61
N HIS A 2 -4.03 -21.23 17.80
CA HIS A 2 -2.64 -20.87 17.48
C HIS A 2 -2.48 -20.86 15.97
N THR A 3 -2.23 -19.69 15.40
CA THR A 3 -1.87 -19.58 13.99
C THR A 3 -0.54 -20.29 13.78
N ASN A 4 -0.48 -21.23 12.85
CA ASN A 4 0.76 -21.93 12.54
C ASN A 4 1.79 -20.91 11.99
N ARG A 5 3.04 -21.05 12.38
CA ARG A 5 4.14 -20.17 11.93
C ARG A 5 4.26 -20.09 10.40
N THR A 6 3.97 -21.19 9.71
CA THR A 6 3.97 -21.25 8.25
C THR A 6 2.87 -20.38 7.65
N ASP A 7 1.66 -20.43 8.19
CA ASP A 7 0.53 -19.63 7.71
C ASP A 7 0.80 -18.13 7.91
N LEU A 8 1.45 -17.79 9.02
CA LEU A 8 1.83 -16.41 9.32
C LEU A 8 2.86 -15.87 8.33
N VAL A 9 3.85 -16.68 7.96
CA VAL A 9 4.85 -16.31 6.95
C VAL A 9 4.20 -16.14 5.57
N GLU A 10 3.21 -16.96 5.23
CA GLU A 10 2.44 -16.80 3.99
C GLU A 10 1.64 -15.50 3.96
N ASP A 11 1.01 -15.13 5.08
CA ASP A 11 0.31 -13.85 5.21
C ASP A 11 1.26 -12.67 5.02
N LEU A 12 2.43 -12.70 5.65
CA LEU A 12 3.44 -11.65 5.51
C LEU A 12 4.03 -11.59 4.10
N ASN A 13 4.26 -12.72 3.44
CA ASN A 13 4.67 -12.76 2.04
C ASN A 13 3.63 -12.10 1.12
N ARG A 14 2.36 -12.33 1.37
CA ARG A 14 1.26 -11.70 0.61
C ARG A 14 1.24 -10.19 0.82
N LEU A 15 1.34 -9.72 2.08
CA LEU A 15 1.41 -8.29 2.38
C LEU A 15 2.62 -7.64 1.71
N MET A 16 3.79 -8.28 1.75
CA MET A 16 5.00 -7.78 1.08
C MET A 16 4.82 -7.67 -0.43
N ALA A 17 4.17 -8.66 -1.06
CA ALA A 17 3.88 -8.64 -2.49
C ALA A 17 2.92 -7.49 -2.84
N GLU A 18 1.89 -7.26 -2.05
CA GLU A 18 0.93 -6.15 -2.26
C GLU A 18 1.61 -4.78 -2.19
N GLU A 19 2.50 -4.56 -1.22
CA GLU A 19 3.29 -3.34 -1.12
C GLU A 19 4.25 -3.17 -2.32
N ALA A 20 4.94 -4.22 -2.72
CA ALA A 20 5.81 -4.18 -3.88
C ALA A 20 5.02 -3.92 -5.19
N GLU A 21 3.85 -4.54 -5.36
CA GLU A 21 2.96 -4.26 -6.48
C GLU A 21 2.47 -2.81 -6.48
N ALA A 22 2.08 -2.27 -5.32
CA ALA A 22 1.69 -0.88 -5.18
C ALA A 22 2.82 0.07 -5.62
N SER A 23 4.06 -0.22 -5.23
CA SER A 23 5.22 0.57 -5.63
C SER A 23 5.43 0.58 -7.15
N LEU A 24 5.27 -0.58 -7.81
CA LEU A 24 5.37 -0.68 -9.27
C LEU A 24 4.22 0.07 -9.97
N ARG A 25 3.00 0.01 -9.42
CA ARG A 25 1.86 0.80 -9.92
C ARG A 25 2.14 2.29 -9.84
N TYR A 26 2.66 2.78 -8.72
CA TYR A 26 2.97 4.19 -8.52
C TYR A 26 4.13 4.65 -9.42
N LEU A 27 5.13 3.79 -9.65
CA LEU A 27 6.18 4.05 -10.63
C LEU A 27 5.59 4.26 -12.03
N GLN A 28 4.71 3.38 -12.48
CA GLN A 28 4.09 3.47 -13.80
C GLN A 28 3.14 4.66 -13.90
N MET A 29 2.35 4.94 -12.87
CA MET A 29 1.42 6.07 -12.82
C MET A 29 2.11 7.41 -13.05
N ARG A 30 3.31 7.62 -12.50
CA ARG A 30 4.10 8.84 -12.71
C ARG A 30 4.26 9.18 -14.19
N PHE A 31 4.56 8.17 -15.01
CA PHE A 31 4.81 8.35 -16.44
C PHE A 31 3.54 8.41 -17.28
N ARG A 32 2.41 7.93 -16.76
CA ARG A 32 1.11 8.00 -17.42
C ARG A 32 0.43 9.35 -17.28
N LEU A 33 0.79 10.13 -16.27
CA LEU A 33 0.14 11.38 -15.93
C LEU A 33 0.25 12.44 -17.03
N ARG A 34 -0.87 13.08 -17.34
CA ARG A 34 -0.96 14.21 -18.27
C ARG A 34 -1.97 15.24 -17.78
N GLY A 35 -1.94 16.42 -18.38
CA GLY A 35 -2.92 17.46 -18.14
C GLY A 35 -2.65 18.32 -16.91
N ARG A 36 -3.68 19.07 -16.53
CA ARG A 36 -3.62 19.99 -15.40
C ARG A 36 -3.44 19.23 -14.08
N GLY A 37 -2.57 19.73 -13.21
CA GLY A 37 -2.27 19.10 -11.93
C GLY A 37 -1.23 17.97 -12.00
N ARG A 38 -0.71 17.66 -13.19
CA ARG A 38 0.28 16.60 -13.41
C ARG A 38 1.46 16.68 -12.45
N ARG A 39 2.07 17.85 -12.30
CA ARG A 39 3.28 18.02 -11.47
C ARG A 39 3.02 17.71 -10.00
N THR A 40 1.88 18.13 -9.47
CA THR A 40 1.49 17.82 -8.09
C THR A 40 1.29 16.31 -7.90
N ALA A 41 0.60 15.67 -8.83
CA ALA A 41 0.39 14.23 -8.79
C ALA A 41 1.70 13.43 -8.98
N GLU A 42 2.57 13.83 -9.90
CA GLU A 42 3.89 13.20 -10.09
C GLU A 42 4.71 13.22 -8.80
N LYS A 43 4.73 14.35 -8.10
CA LYS A 43 5.44 14.47 -6.82
C LYS A 43 4.83 13.57 -5.74
N PHE A 44 3.51 13.49 -5.69
CA PHE A 44 2.81 12.57 -4.79
C PHE A 44 3.22 11.12 -5.06
N PHE A 45 3.15 10.65 -6.31
CA PHE A 45 3.50 9.28 -6.67
C PHE A 45 4.98 8.96 -6.47
N GLU A 46 5.86 9.94 -6.63
CA GLU A 46 7.28 9.79 -6.30
C GLU A 46 7.50 9.45 -4.82
N GLY A 47 6.81 10.17 -3.93
CA GLY A 47 6.83 9.88 -2.50
C GLY A 47 6.17 8.55 -2.15
N ALA A 48 4.99 8.28 -2.70
CA ALA A 48 4.25 7.05 -2.47
C ALA A 48 5.02 5.79 -2.91
N LEU A 49 5.70 5.85 -4.06
CA LEU A 49 6.59 4.79 -4.53
C LEU A 49 7.66 4.44 -3.50
N LYS A 50 8.32 5.46 -2.96
CA LYS A 50 9.38 5.28 -1.98
C LYS A 50 8.86 4.68 -0.67
N GLU A 51 7.75 5.20 -0.17
CA GLU A 51 7.13 4.74 1.07
C GLU A 51 6.64 3.29 0.98
N THR A 52 5.98 2.91 -0.11
CA THR A 52 5.53 1.52 -0.31
C THR A 52 6.68 0.53 -0.42
N LEU A 53 7.82 0.90 -1.01
CA LEU A 53 9.04 0.09 -1.01
C LEU A 53 9.61 -0.07 0.41
N GLU A 54 9.61 0.99 1.20
CA GLU A 54 10.04 0.94 2.61
C GLU A 54 9.11 0.01 3.43
N HIS A 55 7.81 0.02 3.17
CA HIS A 55 6.85 -0.91 3.79
C HIS A 55 7.14 -2.37 3.42
N ALA A 56 7.35 -2.66 2.12
CA ALA A 56 7.71 -4.00 1.66
C ALA A 56 9.00 -4.49 2.34
N GLU A 57 10.00 -3.63 2.45
CA GLU A 57 11.26 -3.94 3.13
C GLU A 57 11.05 -4.23 4.63
N ALA A 58 10.21 -3.44 5.31
CA ALA A 58 9.89 -3.64 6.71
C ALA A 58 9.20 -4.99 6.96
N ILE A 59 8.28 -5.39 6.09
CA ILE A 59 7.63 -6.72 6.15
C ILE A 59 8.67 -7.81 5.94
N GLY A 60 9.56 -7.66 4.96
CA GLY A 60 10.65 -8.59 4.69
C GLY A 60 11.54 -8.82 5.92
N LYS A 61 11.83 -7.76 6.68
CA LYS A 61 12.58 -7.86 7.95
C LYS A 61 11.83 -8.67 9.00
N GLN A 62 10.50 -8.56 9.10
CA GLN A 62 9.68 -9.38 10.00
C GLN A 62 9.73 -10.86 9.60
N ILE A 63 9.67 -11.17 8.31
CA ILE A 63 9.80 -12.54 7.81
C ILE A 63 11.18 -13.12 8.17
N ARG A 64 12.24 -12.34 8.01
CA ARG A 64 13.60 -12.74 8.40
C ARG A 64 13.72 -12.98 9.91
N ALA A 65 13.08 -12.15 10.72
CA ALA A 65 13.06 -12.33 12.17
C ALA A 65 12.37 -13.64 12.59
N LEU A 66 11.42 -14.13 11.80
CA LEU A 66 10.78 -15.44 11.99
C LEU A 66 11.64 -16.63 11.52
N GLY A 67 12.83 -16.37 10.96
CA GLY A 67 13.75 -17.39 10.48
C GLY A 67 13.51 -17.84 9.04
N HIS A 68 12.74 -17.08 8.25
CA HIS A 68 12.43 -17.41 6.86
C HIS A 68 13.03 -16.40 5.88
N VAL A 69 13.12 -16.78 4.62
CA VAL A 69 13.45 -15.88 3.51
C VAL A 69 12.13 -15.46 2.86
N PRO A 70 11.91 -14.15 2.63
CA PRO A 70 10.71 -13.71 1.91
C PRO A 70 10.58 -14.38 0.55
N ALA A 71 9.38 -14.85 0.23
CA ALA A 71 9.03 -15.41 -1.08
C ALA A 71 8.17 -14.39 -1.82
N LEU A 72 8.82 -13.45 -2.51
CA LEU A 72 8.14 -12.40 -3.25
C LEU A 72 7.64 -12.95 -4.59
N ARG A 73 6.31 -13.06 -4.72
CA ARG A 73 5.64 -13.50 -5.94
C ARG A 73 4.78 -12.36 -6.48
N ILE A 74 5.14 -11.86 -7.65
CA ILE A 74 4.44 -10.78 -8.33
C ILE A 74 4.13 -11.24 -9.75
N ASP A 75 2.85 -11.15 -10.12
CA ASP A 75 2.35 -11.34 -11.49
C ASP A 75 1.55 -10.09 -11.85
N LEU A 76 2.20 -9.13 -12.51
CA LEU A 76 1.65 -7.82 -12.74
C LEU A 76 1.98 -7.33 -14.15
N THR A 77 0.93 -7.03 -14.91
CA THR A 77 1.03 -6.27 -16.15
C THR A 77 0.39 -4.91 -15.96
N LEU A 78 1.14 -3.84 -16.18
CA LEU A 78 0.69 -2.48 -15.93
C LEU A 78 0.21 -1.80 -17.22
N ASN A 79 -0.90 -1.08 -17.12
CA ASN A 79 -1.43 -0.26 -18.19
C ASN A 79 -0.47 0.92 -18.49
N ALA A 80 -0.27 1.21 -19.78
CA ALA A 80 0.59 2.29 -20.24
C ALA A 80 -0.21 3.46 -20.86
N ASP A 81 -1.54 3.43 -20.81
CA ASP A 81 -2.38 4.51 -21.35
C ASP A 81 -2.20 5.78 -20.51
N PRO A 82 -2.11 6.96 -21.18
CA PRO A 82 -2.12 8.23 -20.47
C PRO A 82 -3.37 8.41 -19.62
N MET A 83 -3.23 9.06 -18.47
CA MET A 83 -4.34 9.32 -17.56
C MET A 83 -4.24 10.71 -16.93
N HIS A 84 -5.38 11.26 -16.53
CA HIS A 84 -5.43 12.49 -15.77
C HIS A 84 -5.15 12.25 -14.27
N PRO A 85 -4.64 13.27 -13.55
CA PRO A 85 -4.35 13.15 -12.11
C PRO A 85 -5.53 12.64 -11.27
N GLU A 86 -6.74 13.01 -11.62
CA GLU A 86 -7.97 12.59 -10.95
C GLU A 86 -8.16 11.07 -10.98
N GLU A 87 -7.99 10.47 -12.15
CA GLU A 87 -8.08 9.01 -12.34
C GLU A 87 -6.96 8.29 -11.58
N ALA A 88 -5.75 8.84 -11.65
CA ALA A 88 -4.59 8.26 -10.96
C ALA A 88 -4.75 8.29 -9.44
N LEU A 89 -5.22 9.40 -8.87
CA LEU A 89 -5.44 9.52 -7.44
C LEU A 89 -6.62 8.67 -6.96
N ALA A 90 -7.67 8.50 -7.78
CA ALA A 90 -8.76 7.57 -7.48
C ALA A 90 -8.28 6.11 -7.47
N GLU A 91 -7.43 5.71 -8.41
CA GLU A 91 -6.80 4.39 -8.43
C GLU A 91 -5.86 4.19 -7.24
N ALA A 92 -5.06 5.20 -6.87
CA ALA A 92 -4.23 5.15 -5.68
C ALA A 92 -5.07 4.97 -4.41
N LEU A 93 -6.21 5.66 -4.28
CA LEU A 93 -7.11 5.50 -3.15
C LEU A 93 -7.59 4.04 -3.01
N GLU A 94 -7.96 3.40 -4.11
CA GLU A 94 -8.34 1.97 -4.11
C GLU A 94 -7.17 1.07 -3.68
N VAL A 95 -5.96 1.32 -4.16
CA VAL A 95 -4.76 0.56 -3.79
C VAL A 95 -4.50 0.65 -2.28
N GLU A 96 -4.54 1.85 -1.70
CA GLU A 96 -4.32 2.05 -0.27
C GLU A 96 -5.45 1.48 0.60
N GLN A 97 -6.70 1.54 0.15
CA GLN A 97 -7.81 0.91 0.85
C GLN A 97 -7.70 -0.62 0.86
N GLN A 98 -7.27 -1.23 -0.24
CA GLN A 98 -7.00 -2.66 -0.32
C GLN A 98 -5.85 -3.06 0.60
N ALA A 99 -4.77 -2.29 0.65
CA ALA A 99 -3.66 -2.51 1.58
C ALA A 99 -4.12 -2.45 3.04
N LEU A 100 -4.90 -1.41 3.40
CA LEU A 100 -5.47 -1.28 4.74
C LEU A 100 -6.33 -2.49 5.13
N ASP A 101 -7.21 -2.93 4.22
CA ASP A 101 -8.06 -4.11 4.45
C ASP A 101 -7.21 -5.38 4.65
N ALA A 102 -6.15 -5.56 3.86
CA ALA A 102 -5.23 -6.69 3.98
C ALA A 102 -4.51 -6.73 5.34
N TYR A 103 -4.02 -5.60 5.83
CA TYR A 103 -3.43 -5.51 7.18
C TYR A 103 -4.45 -5.82 8.28
N LYS A 104 -5.68 -5.32 8.13
CA LYS A 104 -6.77 -5.62 9.09
C LYS A 104 -7.13 -7.10 9.14
N GLU A 105 -7.09 -7.80 8.01
CA GLU A 105 -7.31 -9.25 7.96
C GLU A 105 -6.22 -10.05 8.69
N VAL A 106 -4.97 -9.58 8.64
CA VAL A 106 -3.85 -10.23 9.31
C VAL A 106 -3.82 -9.95 10.81
N LEU A 107 -4.33 -8.81 11.26
CA LEU A 107 -4.25 -8.38 12.66
C LEU A 107 -4.71 -9.44 13.67
N PRO A 108 -5.89 -10.08 13.54
CA PRO A 108 -6.32 -11.10 14.51
C PRO A 108 -5.43 -12.35 14.49
N ARG A 109 -4.72 -12.61 13.40
CA ARG A 109 -3.87 -13.78 13.24
C ARG A 109 -2.51 -13.63 13.94
N VAL A 110 -2.12 -12.40 14.31
CA VAL A 110 -0.88 -12.10 15.02
C VAL A 110 -1.08 -11.82 16.51
N ALA A 111 -2.29 -12.03 17.04
CA ALA A 111 -2.65 -11.73 18.43
C ALA A 111 -1.75 -12.42 19.47
N ASP A 112 -1.23 -13.61 19.16
CA ASP A 112 -0.30 -14.36 20.00
C ASP A 112 1.18 -13.97 19.79
N HIS A 113 1.45 -12.95 18.95
CA HIS A 113 2.79 -12.47 18.59
C HIS A 113 2.90 -10.97 18.83
N PRO A 114 3.17 -10.50 20.05
CA PRO A 114 3.08 -9.09 20.40
C PRO A 114 3.89 -8.13 19.51
N VAL A 115 5.08 -8.53 19.08
CA VAL A 115 5.92 -7.70 18.20
C VAL A 115 5.31 -7.55 16.82
N LEU A 116 4.75 -8.62 16.27
CA LEU A 116 4.06 -8.59 14.97
C LEU A 116 2.72 -7.87 15.08
N GLU A 117 2.00 -8.05 16.17
CA GLU A 117 0.75 -7.32 16.39
C GLU A 117 0.98 -5.82 16.41
N GLU A 118 1.99 -5.35 17.13
CA GLU A 118 2.37 -3.94 17.16
C GLU A 118 2.79 -3.44 15.78
N PHE A 119 3.59 -4.22 15.05
CA PHE A 119 3.97 -3.91 13.68
C PHE A 119 2.76 -3.75 12.75
N ILE A 120 1.82 -4.70 12.75
CA ILE A 120 0.61 -4.63 11.92
C ILE A 120 -0.28 -3.45 12.32
N ARG A 121 -0.46 -3.17 13.61
CA ARG A 121 -1.20 -1.99 14.08
C ARG A 121 -0.58 -0.69 13.57
N LYS A 122 0.74 -0.61 13.57
CA LYS A 122 1.46 0.56 13.04
C LYS A 122 1.24 0.71 11.53
N GLN A 123 1.27 -0.36 10.77
CA GLN A 123 0.97 -0.31 9.34
C GLN A 123 -0.48 0.14 9.06
N ILE A 124 -1.44 -0.33 9.84
CA ILE A 124 -2.85 0.13 9.75
C ILE A 124 -2.95 1.65 9.97
N GLU A 125 -2.24 2.19 10.95
CA GLU A 125 -2.18 3.64 11.19
C GLU A 125 -1.60 4.37 9.97
N VAL A 126 -0.48 3.91 9.44
CA VAL A 126 0.21 4.51 8.29
C VAL A 126 -0.67 4.47 7.04
N GLU A 127 -1.31 3.34 6.72
CA GLU A 127 -2.22 3.24 5.57
C GLU A 127 -3.44 4.18 5.72
N THR A 128 -3.94 4.33 6.93
CA THR A 128 -5.02 5.29 7.22
C THR A 128 -4.58 6.73 6.94
N GLU A 129 -3.36 7.11 7.32
CA GLU A 129 -2.78 8.42 7.02
C GLU A 129 -2.58 8.63 5.52
N HIS A 130 -2.12 7.62 4.78
CA HIS A 130 -1.97 7.66 3.32
C HIS A 130 -3.29 7.93 2.60
N ILE A 131 -4.37 7.26 3.02
CA ILE A 131 -5.71 7.49 2.48
C ILE A 131 -6.13 8.94 2.68
N GLN A 132 -5.91 9.50 3.86
CA GLN A 132 -6.21 10.90 4.16
C GLN A 132 -5.37 11.86 3.31
N GLU A 133 -4.11 11.54 3.07
CA GLU A 133 -3.22 12.33 2.23
C GLU A 133 -3.67 12.34 0.77
N ILE A 134 -4.06 11.19 0.22
CA ILE A 134 -4.60 11.10 -1.15
C ILE A 134 -5.82 12.01 -1.32
N VAL A 135 -6.74 11.99 -0.37
CA VAL A 135 -7.92 12.87 -0.40
C VAL A 135 -7.53 14.35 -0.39
N ARG A 136 -6.51 14.73 0.40
CA ARG A 136 -6.00 16.11 0.42
C ARG A 136 -5.35 16.51 -0.90
N VAL A 137 -4.50 15.65 -1.46
CA VAL A 137 -3.81 15.90 -2.73
C VAL A 137 -4.81 16.00 -3.87
N ALA A 138 -5.84 15.18 -3.88
CA ALA A 138 -6.90 15.22 -4.88
C ALA A 138 -7.65 16.57 -4.89
N ARG A 139 -7.88 17.17 -3.74
CA ARG A 139 -8.50 18.49 -3.63
C ARG A 139 -7.63 19.60 -4.21
N THR A 140 -6.33 19.44 -4.21
CA THR A 140 -5.36 20.41 -4.71
C THR A 140 -5.03 20.21 -6.19
N ALA A 141 -4.84 18.95 -6.61
CA ALA A 141 -4.43 18.58 -7.97
C ALA A 141 -5.60 18.55 -8.95
N ALA A 142 -6.80 18.22 -8.45
CA ALA A 142 -8.00 18.06 -9.25
C ALA A 142 -9.24 18.47 -8.42
N PRO A 143 -10.26 19.11 -9.00
CA PRO A 143 -11.46 19.54 -8.29
C PRO A 143 -12.41 18.40 -7.95
N LEU A 144 -11.98 17.15 -7.98
CA LEU A 144 -12.79 15.99 -7.64
C LEU A 144 -12.89 15.77 -6.12
N LYS A 145 -14.09 15.46 -5.69
CA LYS A 145 -14.33 15.04 -4.31
C LYS A 145 -14.09 13.53 -4.19
N LEU A 146 -12.86 13.14 -3.87
CA LEU A 146 -12.60 11.77 -3.41
C LEU A 146 -13.07 11.64 -1.97
N VAL A 147 -13.87 10.62 -1.73
CA VAL A 147 -14.36 10.29 -0.39
C VAL A 147 -13.79 8.92 -0.02
N ALA A 148 -12.96 8.89 1.02
CA ALA A 148 -12.49 7.63 1.59
C ALA A 148 -13.65 6.89 2.29
N ARG A 149 -13.62 5.56 2.23
CA ARG A 149 -14.52 4.74 3.04
C ARG A 149 -14.29 5.00 4.52
N PRO A 150 -15.32 4.95 5.38
CA PRO A 150 -15.14 5.06 6.83
C PRO A 150 -14.18 3.97 7.32
N VAL A 151 -13.23 4.37 8.14
CA VAL A 151 -12.32 3.44 8.83
C VAL A 151 -13.02 3.04 10.14
N LEU A 152 -13.64 1.87 10.13
CA LEU A 152 -14.27 1.26 11.32
C LEU A 152 -13.28 0.32 12.01
#